data_d7f61e76ac5e24a8d32cc2686e908994
#
_entry.id   d7f61e76ac5e24a8d32cc2686e908994
#
_cell.length_a   1.000
_cell.length_b   1.000
_cell.length_c   1.000
_cell.angle_alpha   90.00
_cell.angle_beta   90.00
_cell.angle_gamma   90.00
#
_symmetry.space_group_name_H-M   'P 1'
#
loop_
_entity.id
_entity.type
_entity.pdbx_description
1 polymer ?
#
loop_
_entity_poly.entity_id
_entity_poly.type
_entity_poly.pdbx_seq_one_letter_code
_entity_poly.pdbx_strand_id
1 'polypeptide(L)'
;TIEDARTLIRETGYPVIAKPDDGVGAIATHRLESDHDLEGFFETRPDTDYIMEEFIAGTIYSFDGLADRNGNPVFHTAHTFSQGIMETVNEARHLYYYSLRDIPARLEKIGRECLRAFNVSERFFHIEFFKTAGGQYVSLEVNMRPPGGYTTDMFNYACDIDIYQIWAELLVRNRTAINYTRNYHCCYASRKYNQRYAHSHADILVRYGTFMFQIESVPGVFSSALGDIGYIFRSKSLDEILEIVGFIHQTDN
;
A
#
# COMPACT_ATOMS: atom_id res chain seq x y z
N THR A 1 3.86 14.54 -24.20
CA THR A 1 3.40 15.87 -24.70
C THR A 1 1.91 16.05 -24.42
N ILE A 2 1.37 17.30 -24.56
CA ILE A 2 -0.07 17.56 -24.40
C ILE A 2 -0.89 16.84 -25.48
N GLU A 3 -0.33 16.63 -26.66
CA GLU A 3 -1.00 15.91 -27.75
C GLU A 3 -1.11 14.40 -27.45
N ASP A 4 -0.10 13.81 -26.82
CA ASP A 4 -0.16 12.40 -26.36
C ASP A 4 -1.22 12.25 -25.26
N ALA A 5 -1.27 13.21 -24.33
CA ALA A 5 -2.29 13.26 -23.28
C ALA A 5 -3.72 13.35 -23.86
N ARG A 6 -3.94 14.25 -24.85
CA ARG A 6 -5.22 14.35 -25.54
C ARG A 6 -5.58 13.08 -26.31
N THR A 7 -4.57 12.34 -26.80
CA THR A 7 -4.81 11.05 -27.45
C THR A 7 -5.30 10.02 -26.46
N LEU A 8 -4.64 9.88 -25.31
CA LEU A 8 -5.09 9.01 -24.23
C LEU A 8 -6.52 9.37 -23.79
N ILE A 9 -6.80 10.66 -23.56
CA ILE A 9 -8.12 11.12 -23.12
C ILE A 9 -9.23 10.80 -24.13
N ARG A 10 -8.95 10.85 -25.43
CA ARG A 10 -9.92 10.41 -26.46
C ARG A 10 -10.25 8.92 -26.36
N GLU A 11 -9.33 8.09 -25.87
CA GLU A 11 -9.50 6.63 -25.74
C GLU A 11 -10.17 6.25 -24.41
N THR A 12 -9.77 6.91 -23.31
CA THR A 12 -10.19 6.52 -21.95
C THR A 12 -11.25 7.42 -21.34
N GLY A 13 -11.35 8.68 -21.81
CA GLY A 13 -12.15 9.71 -21.17
C GLY A 13 -11.47 10.33 -19.94
N TYR A 14 -12.16 11.27 -19.31
CA TYR A 14 -11.80 11.81 -18.00
C TYR A 14 -12.47 11.01 -16.87
N PRO A 15 -11.89 11.00 -15.62
CA PRO A 15 -10.61 11.62 -15.27
C PRO A 15 -9.40 10.78 -15.69
N VAL A 16 -8.25 11.44 -15.80
CA VAL A 16 -6.94 10.80 -15.97
C VAL A 16 -6.00 11.18 -14.83
N ILE A 17 -5.00 10.34 -14.58
CA ILE A 17 -3.97 10.58 -13.57
C ILE A 17 -2.67 10.92 -14.26
N ALA A 18 -2.05 12.06 -13.86
CA ALA A 18 -0.70 12.43 -14.24
C ALA A 18 0.22 12.26 -13.02
N LYS A 19 1.26 11.44 -13.13
CA LYS A 19 2.23 11.19 -12.05
C LYS A 19 3.67 11.26 -12.59
N PRO A 20 4.65 11.72 -11.79
CA PRO A 20 6.07 11.67 -12.20
C PRO A 20 6.46 10.24 -12.58
N ASP A 21 7.30 10.10 -13.61
CA ASP A 21 7.83 8.80 -14.03
C ASP A 21 8.76 8.20 -12.96
N ASP A 22 9.47 9.06 -12.25
CA ASP A 22 10.25 8.73 -11.06
C ASP A 22 9.69 9.44 -9.83
N GLY A 23 9.27 8.71 -8.82
CA GLY A 23 8.69 9.30 -7.62
C GLY A 23 8.36 8.27 -6.54
N VAL A 24 7.98 8.76 -5.37
CA VAL A 24 7.54 7.93 -4.24
C VAL A 24 6.34 8.56 -3.54
N GLY A 25 5.40 7.73 -3.09
CA GLY A 25 4.34 8.17 -2.18
C GLY A 25 3.32 9.13 -2.79
N ALA A 26 3.03 9.01 -4.07
CA ALA A 26 2.06 9.85 -4.80
C ALA A 26 2.36 11.37 -4.78
N ILE A 27 3.60 11.77 -4.48
CA ILE A 27 4.01 13.19 -4.51
C ILE A 27 3.89 13.70 -5.95
N ALA A 28 3.29 14.90 -6.11
CA ALA A 28 3.03 15.52 -7.40
C ALA A 28 2.18 14.66 -8.37
N THR A 29 1.33 13.78 -7.83
CA THR A 29 0.31 13.07 -8.59
C THR A 29 -0.94 13.95 -8.70
N HIS A 30 -1.43 14.14 -9.92
CA HIS A 30 -2.56 14.99 -10.23
C HIS A 30 -3.69 14.17 -10.85
N ARG A 31 -4.91 14.40 -10.38
CA ARG A 31 -6.13 13.94 -11.02
C ARG A 31 -6.68 15.07 -11.86
N LEU A 32 -6.78 14.85 -13.16
CA LEU A 32 -7.26 15.83 -14.13
C LEU A 32 -8.67 15.41 -14.58
N GLU A 33 -9.64 16.30 -14.43
CA GLU A 33 -11.06 16.01 -14.66
C GLU A 33 -11.62 16.69 -15.91
N SER A 34 -10.83 17.62 -16.52
CA SER A 34 -11.27 18.44 -17.65
C SER A 34 -10.09 18.91 -18.51
N ASP A 35 -10.42 19.43 -19.72
CA ASP A 35 -9.43 20.07 -20.60
C ASP A 35 -8.77 21.28 -19.91
N HIS A 36 -9.51 22.00 -19.06
CA HIS A 36 -8.97 23.11 -18.29
C HIS A 36 -7.88 22.64 -17.29
N ASP A 37 -8.13 21.51 -16.58
CA ASP A 37 -7.13 20.94 -15.67
C ASP A 37 -5.91 20.45 -16.44
N LEU A 38 -6.12 19.87 -17.63
CA LEU A 38 -5.03 19.42 -18.48
C LEU A 38 -4.13 20.58 -18.92
N GLU A 39 -4.73 21.66 -19.39
CA GLU A 39 -3.98 22.86 -19.82
C GLU A 39 -3.22 23.47 -18.64
N GLY A 40 -3.89 23.68 -17.49
CA GLY A 40 -3.26 24.19 -16.28
C GLY A 40 -2.11 23.31 -15.76
N PHE A 41 -2.25 21.98 -15.86
CA PHE A 41 -1.18 21.04 -15.51
C PHE A 41 0.05 21.25 -16.41
N PHE A 42 -0.12 21.33 -17.73
CA PHE A 42 0.99 21.53 -18.66
C PHE A 42 1.65 22.91 -18.53
N GLU A 43 0.92 23.94 -18.08
CA GLU A 43 1.46 25.27 -17.82
C GLU A 43 2.31 25.34 -16.54
N THR A 44 1.95 24.54 -15.51
CA THR A 44 2.50 24.68 -14.16
C THR A 44 3.35 23.49 -13.68
N ARG A 45 3.33 22.35 -14.41
CA ARG A 45 4.05 21.15 -13.98
C ARG A 45 5.56 21.40 -13.87
N PRO A 46 6.26 20.74 -12.94
CA PRO A 46 7.72 20.73 -12.89
C PRO A 46 8.33 20.24 -14.22
N ASP A 47 9.56 20.66 -14.49
CA ASP A 47 10.35 20.16 -15.63
C ASP A 47 10.92 18.76 -15.32
N THR A 48 10.02 17.80 -15.25
CA THR A 48 10.31 16.37 -15.07
C THR A 48 9.38 15.56 -15.96
N ASP A 49 9.77 14.32 -16.24
CA ASP A 49 8.94 13.43 -17.04
C ASP A 49 7.72 12.95 -16.23
N TYR A 50 6.57 12.93 -16.90
CA TYR A 50 5.31 12.45 -16.36
C TYR A 50 4.74 11.35 -17.24
N ILE A 51 4.19 10.34 -16.60
CA ILE A 51 3.30 9.38 -17.25
C ILE A 51 1.85 9.79 -16.98
N MET A 52 0.97 9.47 -17.93
CA MET A 52 -0.45 9.71 -17.80
C MET A 52 -1.20 8.39 -18.00
N GLU A 53 -2.16 8.13 -17.12
CA GLU A 53 -2.91 6.87 -17.08
C GLU A 53 -4.40 7.15 -16.94
N GLU A 54 -5.24 6.20 -17.36
CA GLU A 54 -6.67 6.26 -17.05
C GLU A 54 -6.89 6.17 -15.53
N PHE A 55 -7.91 6.84 -15.03
CA PHE A 55 -8.30 6.72 -13.63
C PHE A 55 -9.09 5.42 -13.41
N ILE A 56 -8.60 4.58 -12.52
CA ILE A 56 -9.26 3.33 -12.15
C ILE A 56 -9.95 3.47 -10.79
N ALA A 57 -11.28 3.41 -10.79
CA ALA A 57 -12.05 3.34 -9.55
C ALA A 57 -12.00 1.93 -8.96
N GLY A 58 -11.48 1.79 -7.74
CA GLY A 58 -11.35 0.49 -7.10
C GLY A 58 -10.73 0.54 -5.72
N THR A 59 -10.77 -0.59 -5.03
CA THR A 59 -10.06 -0.79 -3.76
C THR A 59 -8.64 -1.23 -4.04
N ILE A 60 -7.66 -0.64 -3.37
CA ILE A 60 -6.25 -1.00 -3.54
C ILE A 60 -5.95 -2.27 -2.77
N TYR A 61 -5.30 -3.19 -3.47
CA TYR A 61 -4.69 -4.40 -2.94
C TYR A 61 -3.22 -4.44 -3.33
N SER A 62 -2.38 -4.99 -2.47
CA SER A 62 -1.01 -5.34 -2.85
C SER A 62 -0.80 -6.86 -2.84
N PHE A 63 0.12 -7.30 -3.66
CA PHE A 63 0.71 -8.64 -3.60
C PHE A 63 2.20 -8.47 -3.32
N ASP A 64 2.61 -8.92 -2.15
CA ASP A 64 3.91 -8.62 -1.57
C ASP A 64 4.67 -9.91 -1.25
N GLY A 65 5.99 -9.83 -1.21
CA GLY A 65 6.77 -10.97 -0.78
C GLY A 65 8.24 -10.91 -1.13
N LEU A 66 8.83 -12.11 -1.17
CA LEU A 66 10.23 -12.36 -1.45
C LEU A 66 10.35 -13.46 -2.50
N ALA A 67 11.03 -13.19 -3.62
CA ALA A 67 11.27 -14.14 -4.69
C ALA A 67 12.69 -14.74 -4.63
N ASP A 68 12.81 -16.02 -4.98
CA ASP A 68 14.08 -16.70 -5.15
C ASP A 68 14.77 -16.33 -6.49
N ARG A 69 15.93 -16.90 -6.75
CA ARG A 69 16.70 -16.65 -8.00
C ARG A 69 16.00 -17.16 -9.27
N ASN A 70 15.00 -18.02 -9.13
CA ASN A 70 14.20 -18.52 -10.25
C ASN A 70 12.89 -17.75 -10.43
N GLY A 71 12.67 -16.70 -9.62
CA GLY A 71 11.45 -15.90 -9.64
C GLY A 71 10.25 -16.55 -8.94
N ASN A 72 10.46 -17.63 -8.16
CA ASN A 72 9.40 -18.22 -7.39
C ASN A 72 9.24 -17.49 -6.05
N PRO A 73 8.04 -17.08 -5.66
CA PRO A 73 7.86 -16.48 -4.34
C PRO A 73 8.07 -17.53 -3.24
N VAL A 74 9.11 -17.35 -2.43
CA VAL A 74 9.41 -18.15 -1.24
C VAL A 74 8.56 -17.72 -0.04
N PHE A 75 8.23 -16.45 0.00
CA PHE A 75 7.24 -15.85 0.90
C PHE A 75 6.33 -14.93 0.09
N HIS A 76 5.03 -14.95 0.38
CA HIS A 76 4.09 -13.99 -0.18
C HIS A 76 2.91 -13.73 0.76
N THR A 77 2.40 -12.53 0.69
CA THR A 77 1.25 -12.04 1.42
C THR A 77 0.49 -11.03 0.54
N ALA A 78 -0.59 -10.48 1.05
CA ALA A 78 -1.34 -9.42 0.40
C ALA A 78 -1.90 -8.46 1.44
N HIS A 79 -2.04 -7.20 1.07
CA HIS A 79 -2.68 -6.18 1.90
C HIS A 79 -3.84 -5.54 1.15
N THR A 80 -4.73 -4.92 1.91
CA THR A 80 -5.74 -4.01 1.38
C THR A 80 -5.70 -2.71 2.17
N PHE A 81 -5.99 -1.60 1.49
CA PHE A 81 -5.85 -0.24 1.98
C PHE A 81 -7.23 0.40 2.12
N SER A 82 -7.41 1.21 3.16
CA SER A 82 -8.64 1.97 3.37
C SER A 82 -8.92 2.96 2.24
N GLN A 83 -7.84 3.48 1.65
CA GLN A 83 -7.83 4.43 0.53
C GLN A 83 -6.43 4.49 -0.08
N GLY A 84 -6.29 5.13 -1.24
CA GLY A 84 -4.99 5.37 -1.87
C GLY A 84 -4.13 6.38 -1.10
N ILE A 85 -2.83 6.31 -1.33
CA ILE A 85 -1.89 7.30 -0.75
C ILE A 85 -2.18 8.69 -1.31
N MET A 86 -2.60 8.80 -2.57
CA MET A 86 -2.96 10.07 -3.19
C MET A 86 -4.10 10.76 -2.43
N GLU A 87 -5.19 10.05 -2.13
CA GLU A 87 -6.31 10.58 -1.36
C GLU A 87 -5.90 10.89 0.08
N THR A 88 -5.06 10.04 0.68
CA THR A 88 -4.54 10.25 2.04
C THR A 88 -3.74 11.55 2.14
N VAL A 89 -2.90 11.84 1.15
CA VAL A 89 -2.07 13.05 1.09
C VAL A 89 -2.91 14.29 0.76
N ASN A 90 -3.70 14.23 -0.32
CA ASN A 90 -4.45 15.37 -0.84
C ASN A 90 -5.60 15.81 0.09
N GLU A 91 -6.25 14.87 0.76
CA GLU A 91 -7.39 15.14 1.64
C GLU A 91 -6.99 15.14 3.13
N ALA A 92 -5.70 15.01 3.44
CA ALA A 92 -5.16 14.98 4.80
C ALA A 92 -5.85 13.93 5.70
N ARG A 93 -6.33 12.83 5.12
CA ARG A 93 -7.01 11.75 5.87
C ARG A 93 -6.01 10.89 6.62
N HIS A 94 -6.50 10.18 7.65
CA HIS A 94 -5.75 9.11 8.30
C HIS A 94 -5.82 7.83 7.46
N LEU A 95 -4.78 7.02 7.56
CA LEU A 95 -4.61 5.79 6.79
C LEU A 95 -4.72 4.57 7.71
N TYR A 96 -5.36 3.50 7.23
CA TYR A 96 -5.10 2.15 7.71
C TYR A 96 -5.01 1.19 6.54
N TYR A 97 -4.25 0.12 6.73
CA TYR A 97 -4.18 -1.02 5.83
C TYR A 97 -3.85 -2.28 6.64
N TYR A 98 -4.24 -3.43 6.12
CA TYR A 98 -4.04 -4.68 6.84
C TYR A 98 -3.71 -5.85 5.89
N SER A 99 -2.98 -6.84 6.44
CA SER A 99 -2.64 -8.06 5.74
C SER A 99 -3.83 -9.03 5.70
N LEU A 100 -3.94 -9.76 4.59
CA LEU A 100 -4.97 -10.78 4.39
C LEU A 100 -4.47 -12.14 4.86
N ARG A 101 -5.24 -12.84 5.68
CA ARG A 101 -4.98 -14.24 6.02
C ARG A 101 -5.22 -15.15 4.81
N ASP A 102 -6.30 -14.90 4.08
CA ASP A 102 -6.67 -15.62 2.87
C ASP A 102 -6.52 -14.69 1.67
N ILE A 103 -5.56 -14.98 0.81
CA ILE A 103 -5.32 -14.19 -0.41
C ILE A 103 -6.32 -14.64 -1.47
N PRO A 104 -7.07 -13.71 -2.09
CA PRO A 104 -7.94 -14.06 -3.20
C PRO A 104 -7.14 -14.75 -4.33
N ALA A 105 -7.60 -15.93 -4.77
CA ALA A 105 -6.87 -16.74 -5.75
C ALA A 105 -6.58 -15.98 -7.07
N ARG A 106 -7.47 -15.06 -7.46
CA ARG A 106 -7.27 -14.22 -8.64
C ARG A 106 -6.16 -13.18 -8.43
N LEU A 107 -6.05 -12.59 -7.23
CA LEU A 107 -4.96 -11.67 -6.88
C LEU A 107 -3.62 -12.40 -6.88
N GLU A 108 -3.56 -13.57 -6.25
CA GLU A 108 -2.33 -14.37 -6.24
C GLU A 108 -1.90 -14.78 -7.66
N LYS A 109 -2.86 -15.20 -8.50
CA LYS A 109 -2.57 -15.57 -9.88
C LYS A 109 -1.95 -14.41 -10.65
N ILE A 110 -2.58 -13.24 -10.67
CA ILE A 110 -2.07 -12.08 -11.41
C ILE A 110 -0.76 -11.57 -10.83
N GLY A 111 -0.59 -11.57 -9.51
CA GLY A 111 0.67 -11.21 -8.87
C GLY A 111 1.83 -12.10 -9.32
N ARG A 112 1.62 -13.43 -9.37
CA ARG A 112 2.61 -14.38 -9.89
C ARG A 112 2.88 -14.20 -11.39
N GLU A 113 1.89 -13.79 -12.17
CA GLU A 113 2.07 -13.44 -13.59
C GLU A 113 2.93 -12.20 -13.75
N CYS A 114 2.73 -11.16 -12.93
CA CYS A 114 3.58 -9.97 -12.89
C CYS A 114 5.03 -10.32 -12.52
N LEU A 115 5.26 -11.15 -11.50
CA LEU A 115 6.63 -11.58 -11.13
C LEU A 115 7.37 -12.18 -12.31
N ARG A 116 6.72 -13.03 -13.12
CA ARG A 116 7.30 -13.62 -14.31
C ARG A 116 7.53 -12.60 -15.42
N ALA A 117 6.55 -11.74 -15.68
CA ALA A 117 6.64 -10.74 -16.74
C ALA A 117 7.78 -9.74 -16.52
N PHE A 118 8.03 -9.37 -15.25
CA PHE A 118 9.09 -8.44 -14.86
C PHE A 118 10.39 -9.13 -14.46
N ASN A 119 10.52 -10.47 -14.62
CA ASN A 119 11.70 -11.24 -14.26
C ASN A 119 12.21 -10.96 -12.84
N VAL A 120 11.31 -10.87 -11.87
CA VAL A 120 11.65 -10.58 -10.48
C VAL A 120 12.40 -11.76 -9.88
N SER A 121 13.61 -11.56 -9.39
CA SER A 121 14.44 -12.61 -8.77
C SER A 121 15.31 -12.08 -7.64
N GLU A 122 15.56 -12.93 -6.64
CA GLU A 122 16.43 -12.69 -5.48
C GLU A 122 16.14 -11.36 -4.74
N ARG A 123 14.88 -10.95 -4.67
CA ARG A 123 14.49 -9.68 -4.03
C ARG A 123 13.07 -9.67 -3.51
N PHE A 124 12.78 -8.67 -2.71
CA PHE A 124 11.42 -8.31 -2.37
C PHE A 124 10.66 -7.79 -3.57
N PHE A 125 9.35 -7.95 -3.52
CA PHE A 125 8.41 -7.36 -4.46
C PHE A 125 7.21 -6.76 -3.72
N HIS A 126 6.69 -5.69 -4.27
CA HIS A 126 5.49 -4.99 -3.83
C HIS A 126 4.74 -4.54 -5.08
N ILE A 127 3.65 -5.23 -5.39
CA ILE A 127 2.87 -5.01 -6.60
C ILE A 127 1.47 -4.57 -6.19
N GLU A 128 1.05 -3.41 -6.65
CA GLU A 128 -0.25 -2.85 -6.32
C GLU A 128 -1.26 -3.02 -7.45
N PHE A 129 -2.52 -3.24 -7.08
CA PHE A 129 -3.63 -3.45 -7.97
C PHE A 129 -4.87 -2.71 -7.47
N PHE A 130 -5.64 -2.15 -8.40
CA PHE A 130 -7.03 -1.78 -8.14
C PHE A 130 -7.93 -2.99 -8.33
N LYS A 131 -8.75 -3.33 -7.35
CA LYS A 131 -9.87 -4.23 -7.51
C LYS A 131 -11.11 -3.41 -7.86
N THR A 132 -11.57 -3.49 -9.10
CA THR A 132 -12.75 -2.77 -9.59
C THR A 132 -14.04 -3.34 -9.01
N ALA A 133 -15.14 -2.61 -9.12
CA ALA A 133 -16.48 -3.09 -8.74
C ALA A 133 -16.88 -4.38 -9.47
N GLY A 134 -16.39 -4.60 -10.71
CA GLY A 134 -16.56 -5.83 -11.46
C GLY A 134 -15.67 -6.99 -11.00
N GLY A 135 -14.88 -6.80 -9.94
CA GLY A 135 -13.98 -7.81 -9.37
C GLY A 135 -12.73 -8.11 -10.21
N GLN A 136 -12.40 -7.24 -11.16
CA GLN A 136 -11.14 -7.32 -11.92
C GLN A 136 -10.02 -6.66 -11.13
N TYR A 137 -8.79 -7.19 -11.28
CA TYR A 137 -7.58 -6.56 -10.78
C TYR A 137 -6.86 -5.88 -11.94
N VAL A 138 -6.63 -4.58 -11.80
CA VAL A 138 -5.87 -3.75 -12.75
C VAL A 138 -4.58 -3.33 -12.06
N SER A 139 -3.44 -3.54 -12.70
CA SER A 139 -2.14 -3.20 -12.12
C SER A 139 -2.01 -1.68 -11.94
N LEU A 140 -1.56 -1.25 -10.77
CA LEU A 140 -1.28 0.14 -10.46
C LEU A 140 0.23 0.42 -10.51
N GLU A 141 1.02 -0.40 -9.81
CA GLU A 141 2.46 -0.18 -9.66
C GLU A 141 3.20 -1.50 -9.40
N VAL A 142 4.39 -1.63 -9.97
CA VAL A 142 5.28 -2.78 -9.73
C VAL A 142 6.59 -2.31 -9.12
N ASN A 143 6.78 -2.56 -7.83
CA ASN A 143 7.99 -2.22 -7.10
C ASN A 143 8.81 -3.47 -6.79
N MET A 144 10.06 -3.50 -7.26
CA MET A 144 11.00 -4.62 -7.02
C MET A 144 11.91 -4.33 -5.81
N ARG A 145 11.29 -3.99 -4.69
CA ARG A 145 11.92 -3.63 -3.42
C ARG A 145 10.99 -4.00 -2.25
N PRO A 146 11.48 -3.94 -0.98
CA PRO A 146 10.58 -3.99 0.16
C PRO A 146 9.49 -2.92 0.07
N PRO A 147 8.24 -3.22 0.47
CA PRO A 147 7.19 -2.21 0.57
C PRO A 147 7.57 -1.10 1.56
N GLY A 148 6.95 0.07 1.39
CA GLY A 148 7.20 1.21 2.23
C GLY A 148 6.61 1.09 3.64
N GLY A 149 6.96 2.06 4.49
CA GLY A 149 6.47 2.12 5.87
C GLY A 149 6.91 0.93 6.70
N TYR A 150 5.98 0.42 7.52
CA TYR A 150 6.19 -0.71 8.42
C TYR A 150 5.67 -2.04 7.84
N THR A 151 5.40 -2.11 6.55
CA THR A 151 4.75 -3.27 5.93
C THR A 151 5.60 -4.54 6.04
N THR A 152 6.94 -4.42 5.97
CA THR A 152 7.84 -5.56 6.14
C THR A 152 7.80 -6.12 7.57
N ASP A 153 7.67 -5.25 8.57
CA ASP A 153 7.49 -5.67 9.97
C ASP A 153 6.13 -6.35 10.17
N MET A 154 5.10 -5.88 9.46
CA MET A 154 3.79 -6.52 9.47
C MET A 154 3.83 -7.94 8.90
N PHE A 155 4.73 -8.27 7.96
CA PHE A 155 4.94 -9.66 7.52
C PHE A 155 5.35 -10.55 8.69
N ASN A 156 6.30 -10.07 9.52
CA ASN A 156 6.77 -10.78 10.69
C ASN A 156 5.63 -11.00 11.69
N TYR A 157 4.87 -9.96 11.99
CA TYR A 157 3.77 -10.05 12.95
C TYR A 157 2.58 -10.87 12.44
N ALA A 158 2.27 -10.84 11.14
CA ALA A 158 1.17 -11.63 10.58
C ALA A 158 1.46 -13.13 10.56
N CYS A 159 2.74 -13.52 10.40
CA CYS A 159 3.15 -14.90 10.11
C CYS A 159 4.02 -15.52 11.20
N ASP A 160 4.39 -14.78 12.25
CA ASP A 160 5.34 -15.21 13.30
C ASP A 160 6.70 -15.67 12.71
N ILE A 161 7.28 -14.85 11.81
CA ILE A 161 8.55 -15.11 11.12
C ILE A 161 9.53 -13.94 11.31
N ASP A 162 10.77 -14.13 10.87
CA ASP A 162 11.75 -13.07 10.63
C ASP A 162 12.07 -13.00 9.13
N ILE A 163 11.37 -12.13 8.40
CA ILE A 163 11.54 -11.99 6.96
C ILE A 163 12.93 -11.47 6.58
N TYR A 164 13.58 -10.71 7.46
CA TYR A 164 14.93 -10.19 7.23
C TYR A 164 15.97 -11.31 7.30
N GLN A 165 15.83 -12.22 8.30
CA GLN A 165 16.65 -13.42 8.36
C GLN A 165 16.41 -14.32 7.16
N ILE A 166 15.16 -14.53 6.76
CA ILE A 166 14.79 -15.30 5.58
C ILE A 166 15.44 -14.74 4.33
N TRP A 167 15.41 -13.43 4.14
CA TRP A 167 16.05 -12.77 3.02
C TRP A 167 17.57 -12.95 3.02
N ALA A 168 18.22 -12.75 4.16
CA ALA A 168 19.66 -12.98 4.30
C ALA A 168 20.05 -14.45 3.98
N GLU A 169 19.28 -15.42 4.48
CA GLU A 169 19.53 -16.85 4.18
C GLU A 169 19.27 -17.19 2.71
N LEU A 170 18.30 -16.56 2.08
CA LEU A 170 18.06 -16.70 0.64
C LEU A 170 19.28 -16.23 -0.18
N LEU A 171 19.76 -15.02 0.10
CA LEU A 171 20.87 -14.43 -0.65
C LEU A 171 22.21 -15.19 -0.44
N VAL A 172 22.50 -15.55 0.81
CA VAL A 172 23.80 -16.16 1.16
C VAL A 172 23.83 -17.66 0.89
N ARG A 173 22.72 -18.37 1.15
CA ARG A 173 22.67 -19.84 1.14
C ARG A 173 21.70 -20.41 0.12
N ASN A 174 20.99 -19.57 -0.62
CA ASN A 174 19.90 -19.97 -1.52
C ASN A 174 18.86 -20.88 -0.84
N ARG A 175 18.54 -20.58 0.43
CA ARG A 175 17.54 -21.33 1.18
C ARG A 175 16.16 -20.88 0.76
N THR A 176 15.40 -21.77 0.14
CA THR A 176 14.05 -21.48 -0.41
C THR A 176 12.93 -22.19 0.35
N ALA A 177 13.26 -23.20 1.16
CA ALA A 177 12.29 -23.95 1.96
C ALA A 177 11.96 -23.16 3.23
N ILE A 178 10.84 -22.48 3.23
CA ILE A 178 10.33 -21.68 4.35
C ILE A 178 8.96 -22.21 4.74
N ASN A 179 8.78 -22.49 6.03
CA ASN A 179 7.48 -22.83 6.59
C ASN A 179 6.89 -21.61 7.27
N TYR A 180 5.75 -21.13 6.78
CA TYR A 180 4.99 -20.08 7.42
C TYR A 180 3.49 -20.26 7.20
N THR A 181 2.71 -19.65 8.05
CA THR A 181 1.26 -19.54 7.93
C THR A 181 0.86 -18.10 8.20
N ARG A 182 -0.13 -17.60 7.46
CA ARG A 182 -0.73 -16.30 7.72
C ARG A 182 -1.72 -16.42 8.87
N ASN A 183 -1.19 -16.40 10.10
CA ASN A 183 -1.96 -16.68 11.31
C ASN A 183 -2.90 -15.53 11.66
N TYR A 184 -2.52 -14.30 11.32
CA TYR A 184 -3.20 -13.08 11.74
C TYR A 184 -3.42 -12.12 10.57
N HIS A 185 -4.47 -11.31 10.68
CA HIS A 185 -4.51 -10.01 10.06
C HIS A 185 -3.62 -9.09 10.89
N CYS A 186 -2.62 -8.47 10.28
CA CYS A 186 -1.81 -7.43 10.90
C CYS A 186 -2.17 -6.10 10.28
N CYS A 187 -2.47 -5.11 11.10
CA CYS A 187 -2.96 -3.81 10.67
C CYS A 187 -2.00 -2.70 11.10
N TYR A 188 -1.78 -1.76 10.20
CA TYR A 188 -1.25 -0.44 10.49
C TYR A 188 -2.40 0.56 10.48
N ALA A 189 -2.57 1.35 11.54
CA ALA A 189 -3.51 2.46 11.60
C ALA A 189 -2.79 3.71 12.09
N SER A 190 -2.99 4.84 11.41
CA SER A 190 -2.29 6.08 11.73
C SER A 190 -3.20 7.14 12.34
N ARG A 191 -2.62 8.06 13.10
CA ARG A 191 -3.23 9.32 13.54
C ARG A 191 -2.42 10.51 13.09
N LYS A 192 -3.09 11.63 12.85
CA LYS A 192 -2.50 12.93 12.52
C LYS A 192 -2.66 13.91 13.67
N TYR A 193 -1.62 14.67 14.02
CA TYR A 193 -1.66 15.65 15.12
C TYR A 193 -2.64 16.80 14.88
N ASN A 194 -2.96 17.10 13.65
CA ASN A 194 -3.89 18.16 13.28
C ASN A 194 -5.37 17.73 13.35
N GLN A 195 -5.65 16.49 13.75
CA GLN A 195 -7.02 15.97 13.92
C GLN A 195 -7.33 15.76 15.39
N ARG A 196 -8.61 15.96 15.74
CA ARG A 196 -9.14 15.68 17.09
C ARG A 196 -9.83 14.34 17.10
N TYR A 197 -9.38 13.46 17.98
CA TYR A 197 -9.90 12.11 18.13
C TYR A 197 -10.67 11.99 19.45
N ALA A 198 -11.79 11.27 19.42
CA ALA A 198 -12.64 11.01 20.60
C ALA A 198 -11.92 10.24 21.71
N HIS A 199 -10.92 9.45 21.36
CA HIS A 199 -10.16 8.63 22.31
C HIS A 199 -8.71 9.07 22.33
N SER A 200 -8.14 9.22 23.54
CA SER A 200 -6.73 9.53 23.72
C SER A 200 -5.85 8.34 23.36
N HIS A 201 -4.55 8.57 23.24
CA HIS A 201 -3.56 7.48 23.13
C HIS A 201 -3.65 6.51 24.32
N ALA A 202 -3.84 7.03 25.54
CA ALA A 202 -3.99 6.21 26.74
C ALA A 202 -5.23 5.32 26.69
N ASP A 203 -6.36 5.81 26.18
CA ASP A 203 -7.59 5.03 26.02
C ASP A 203 -7.39 3.85 25.07
N ILE A 204 -6.64 4.04 23.96
CA ILE A 204 -6.29 2.97 23.04
C ILE A 204 -5.49 1.88 23.75
N LEU A 205 -4.47 2.27 24.53
CA LEU A 205 -3.62 1.31 25.24
C LEU A 205 -4.37 0.58 26.34
N VAL A 206 -5.25 1.26 27.07
CA VAL A 206 -6.08 0.62 28.10
C VAL A 206 -7.00 -0.42 27.49
N ARG A 207 -7.63 -0.09 26.36
CA ARG A 207 -8.63 -0.97 25.75
C ARG A 207 -8.04 -2.07 24.88
N TYR A 208 -7.02 -1.76 24.10
CA TYR A 208 -6.48 -2.65 23.05
C TYR A 208 -4.98 -2.91 23.14
N GLY A 209 -4.34 -2.53 24.25
CA GLY A 209 -2.87 -2.68 24.40
C GLY A 209 -2.36 -4.11 24.19
N THR A 210 -3.17 -5.13 24.52
CA THR A 210 -2.81 -6.54 24.31
C THR A 210 -2.74 -6.97 22.83
N PHE A 211 -3.33 -6.18 21.93
CA PHE A 211 -3.26 -6.41 20.48
C PHE A 211 -2.09 -5.69 19.83
N MET A 212 -1.53 -4.65 20.52
CA MET A 212 -0.47 -3.81 19.98
C MET A 212 0.88 -4.51 20.00
N PHE A 213 1.57 -4.44 18.87
CA PHE A 213 2.93 -4.97 18.69
C PHE A 213 3.96 -3.86 18.59
N GLN A 214 3.58 -2.75 17.97
CA GLN A 214 4.48 -1.63 17.76
C GLN A 214 3.69 -0.32 17.70
N ILE A 215 4.24 0.74 18.29
CA ILE A 215 3.68 2.08 18.22
C ILE A 215 4.85 3.01 17.94
N GLU A 216 4.73 3.76 16.86
CA GLU A 216 5.84 4.57 16.36
C GLU A 216 5.42 6.01 16.10
N SER A 217 6.32 6.93 16.47
CA SER A 217 6.27 8.28 15.93
C SER A 217 6.86 8.25 14.52
N VAL A 218 6.06 8.63 13.55
CA VAL A 218 6.47 8.62 12.13
C VAL A 218 7.38 9.83 11.86
N PRO A 219 8.54 9.65 11.22
CA PRO A 219 9.38 10.78 10.82
C PRO A 219 8.60 11.77 9.93
N GLY A 220 8.75 13.08 10.19
CA GLY A 220 7.94 14.13 9.56
C GLY A 220 7.94 14.11 8.02
N VAL A 221 9.04 13.66 7.40
CA VAL A 221 9.12 13.49 5.93
C VAL A 221 8.11 12.49 5.38
N PHE A 222 7.62 11.55 6.20
CA PHE A 222 6.64 10.54 5.81
C PHE A 222 5.24 10.80 6.39
N SER A 223 5.07 11.82 7.24
CA SER A 223 3.82 12.04 7.99
C SER A 223 2.62 12.37 7.09
N SER A 224 2.83 12.98 5.94
CA SER A 224 1.77 13.26 4.97
C SER A 224 1.08 11.97 4.49
N ALA A 225 1.85 10.93 4.22
CA ALA A 225 1.36 9.64 3.73
C ALA A 225 1.01 8.65 4.86
N LEU A 226 1.85 8.59 5.91
CA LEU A 226 1.75 7.58 6.95
C LEU A 226 1.14 8.10 8.28
N GLY A 227 0.81 9.42 8.38
CA GLY A 227 0.37 10.03 9.64
C GLY A 227 1.54 10.32 10.57
N ASP A 228 1.25 10.87 11.77
CA ASP A 228 2.27 11.29 12.73
C ASP A 228 2.55 10.22 13.79
N ILE A 229 1.54 9.40 14.10
CA ILE A 229 1.66 8.23 14.99
C ILE A 229 1.09 7.02 14.27
N GLY A 230 1.83 5.93 14.23
CA GLY A 230 1.42 4.64 13.70
C GLY A 230 1.21 3.61 14.81
N TYR A 231 0.11 2.86 14.72
CA TYR A 231 -0.22 1.73 15.58
C TYR A 231 -0.19 0.46 14.74
N ILE A 232 0.61 -0.52 15.14
CA ILE A 232 0.67 -1.82 14.50
C ILE A 232 0.12 -2.85 15.48
N PHE A 233 -0.92 -3.54 15.05
CA PHE A 233 -1.63 -4.53 15.87
C PHE A 233 -2.09 -5.70 15.01
N ARG A 234 -2.42 -6.81 15.64
CA ARG A 234 -2.87 -8.01 14.94
C ARG A 234 -4.00 -8.74 15.66
N SER A 235 -4.84 -9.40 14.88
CA SER A 235 -5.86 -10.34 15.35
C SER A 235 -6.12 -11.45 14.35
N LYS A 236 -6.67 -12.55 14.82
CA LYS A 236 -7.21 -13.63 13.97
C LYS A 236 -8.55 -13.26 13.34
N SER A 237 -9.27 -12.30 13.90
CA SER A 237 -10.56 -11.81 13.44
C SER A 237 -10.40 -10.49 12.71
N LEU A 238 -10.93 -10.41 11.49
CA LEU A 238 -10.98 -9.16 10.73
C LEU A 238 -11.94 -8.16 11.38
N ASP A 239 -13.07 -8.62 11.93
CA ASP A 239 -14.03 -7.74 12.61
C ASP A 239 -13.39 -7.02 13.80
N GLU A 240 -12.53 -7.73 14.55
CA GLU A 240 -11.77 -7.16 15.66
C GLU A 240 -10.73 -6.13 15.18
N ILE A 241 -10.05 -6.39 14.06
CA ILE A 241 -9.17 -5.40 13.41
C ILE A 241 -9.95 -4.13 13.08
N LEU A 242 -11.11 -4.27 12.44
CA LEU A 242 -11.94 -3.13 12.02
C LEU A 242 -12.54 -2.38 13.22
N GLU A 243 -12.90 -3.08 14.30
CA GLU A 243 -13.33 -2.46 15.56
C GLU A 243 -12.21 -1.59 16.15
N ILE A 244 -10.99 -2.12 16.25
CA ILE A 244 -9.83 -1.38 16.75
C ILE A 244 -9.54 -0.15 15.89
N VAL A 245 -9.56 -0.29 14.55
CA VAL A 245 -9.41 0.83 13.61
C VAL A 245 -10.48 1.88 13.86
N GLY A 246 -11.75 1.47 13.97
CA GLY A 246 -12.87 2.37 14.24
C GLY A 246 -12.66 3.19 15.52
N PHE A 247 -12.18 2.56 16.59
CA PHE A 247 -11.87 3.22 17.85
C PHE A 247 -10.66 4.18 17.72
N ILE A 248 -9.61 3.77 17.04
CA ILE A 248 -8.43 4.62 16.81
C ILE A 248 -8.81 5.86 16.01
N HIS A 249 -9.66 5.73 15.00
CA HIS A 249 -9.98 6.80 14.05
C HIS A 249 -11.24 7.61 14.39
N GLN A 250 -11.97 7.24 15.45
CA GLN A 250 -13.14 7.99 15.86
C GLN A 250 -12.76 9.43 16.19
N THR A 251 -13.39 10.39 15.53
CA THR A 251 -13.20 11.82 15.74
C THR A 251 -14.31 12.39 16.61
N ASP A 252 -14.00 13.47 17.34
CA ASP A 252 -15.02 14.30 17.95
C ASP A 252 -15.77 15.05 16.84
N ASN A 253 -17.10 14.89 16.81
CA ASN A 253 -17.97 15.64 15.90
C ASN A 253 -18.09 17.10 16.34
#